data_26062e9c266f3a54b4663180a8e3d305
#
_entry.id   26062e9c266f3a54b4663180a8e3d305
#
_cell.length_a   1.000
_cell.length_b   1.000
_cell.length_c   1.000
_cell.angle_alpha   90.00
_cell.angle_beta   90.00
_cell.angle_gamma   90.00
#
_symmetry.space_group_name_H-M   'P 1'
#
loop_
_entity.id
_entity.type
_entity.pdbx_description
1 polymer ?
#
loop_
_entity_poly.entity_id
_entity_poly.type
_entity_poly.pdbx_seq_one_letter_code
_entity_poly.pdbx_strand_id
1 'polypeptide(L)'
;MLLLVLSGYPSYATALDLNAAYQLALRNDPVLAQAQARQEATQTKPAQARAGLLPNLSLSGGAFANQQKIEQQGSFERDRHFGSYSYALNLTQPLVHVGNWTALAQSELQANQGDLTLAAARQDLILRTAQAYFEQLQAQERLAAAQAYLQAVNGQLNTTREAFRIGTGVKTDMFDAETRSQLAQTQQISSENELQLKQRKLANITGQFEPQLYGIRPGFEWPLDKLPGLEQWLAAGQANFQLQIDQLNQQIAEWEIQRQQAQHYPTVDLIATAGRNSDLSSGLREWTDNQRIGIQVSVPLYQGGEVAAKTTEAAANARAATHALENTRRSVELEIRQAYWQLTQGVRQIASLRLALRAARDAEQTTRDAFAIGVRFNLDVLNAQTQVFNTQSELIRISTDTLLAWLKLKAMTAQLSEVDVQAINAFLQPSTTLKQ
;
A
#
# COMPACT_ATOMS: atom_id res chain seq x y z
N MET A 1 1.89 -47.73 -25.13
CA MET A 1 3.00 -47.60 -24.19
C MET A 1 3.86 -46.40 -24.65
N LEU A 2 3.46 -45.20 -24.23
CA LEU A 2 4.08 -43.94 -24.64
C LEU A 2 4.81 -43.38 -23.42
N LEU A 3 6.15 -43.46 -23.43
CA LEU A 3 7.01 -42.92 -22.39
C LEU A 3 7.07 -41.38 -22.57
N LEU A 4 6.42 -40.64 -21.66
CA LEU A 4 6.61 -39.21 -21.50
C LEU A 4 7.94 -38.97 -20.76
N VAL A 5 8.97 -38.59 -21.52
CA VAL A 5 10.23 -38.10 -20.97
C VAL A 5 9.97 -36.70 -20.44
N LEU A 6 9.79 -36.56 -19.13
CA LEU A 6 9.89 -35.25 -18.44
C LEU A 6 11.36 -34.82 -18.44
N SER A 7 11.73 -33.97 -19.40
CA SER A 7 12.97 -33.23 -19.36
C SER A 7 12.88 -32.18 -18.26
N GLY A 8 13.30 -32.54 -17.05
CA GLY A 8 13.57 -31.61 -15.98
C GLY A 8 14.74 -30.73 -16.36
N TYR A 9 14.47 -29.49 -16.81
CA TYR A 9 15.49 -28.46 -16.89
C TYR A 9 15.95 -28.16 -15.47
N PRO A 10 17.28 -28.22 -15.19
CA PRO A 10 17.77 -27.70 -13.91
C PRO A 10 17.50 -26.19 -13.93
N SER A 11 16.54 -25.74 -13.14
CA SER A 11 16.41 -24.32 -12.79
C SER A 11 17.70 -23.91 -12.08
N TYR A 12 18.65 -23.36 -12.82
CA TYR A 12 19.69 -22.56 -12.19
C TYR A 12 18.97 -21.45 -11.47
N ALA A 13 18.99 -21.47 -10.15
CA ALA A 13 18.50 -20.38 -9.31
C ALA A 13 19.38 -19.15 -9.65
N THR A 14 18.95 -18.39 -10.64
CA THR A 14 19.56 -17.09 -10.95
C THR A 14 19.15 -16.17 -9.82
N ALA A 15 20.12 -15.56 -9.14
CA ALA A 15 19.82 -14.59 -8.09
C ALA A 15 18.87 -13.53 -8.64
N LEU A 16 17.85 -13.17 -7.85
CA LEU A 16 16.81 -12.21 -8.24
C LEU A 16 17.37 -10.79 -8.17
N ASP A 17 17.17 -10.00 -9.21
CA ASP A 17 17.43 -8.56 -9.20
C ASP A 17 16.17 -7.76 -8.80
N LEU A 18 16.34 -6.48 -8.50
CA LEU A 18 15.23 -5.63 -8.04
C LEU A 18 14.16 -5.43 -9.13
N ASN A 19 14.56 -5.33 -10.40
CA ASN A 19 13.61 -5.16 -11.48
C ASN A 19 12.77 -6.43 -11.69
N ALA A 20 13.39 -7.60 -11.66
CA ALA A 20 12.67 -8.86 -11.74
C ALA A 20 11.74 -9.07 -10.55
N ALA A 21 12.17 -8.70 -9.33
CA ALA A 21 11.32 -8.71 -8.15
C ALA A 21 10.08 -7.81 -8.31
N TYR A 22 10.26 -6.61 -8.86
CA TYR A 22 9.15 -5.71 -9.15
C TYR A 22 8.20 -6.26 -10.22
N GLN A 23 8.70 -6.86 -11.28
CA GLN A 23 7.86 -7.49 -12.32
C GLN A 23 7.04 -8.67 -11.77
N LEU A 24 7.60 -9.45 -10.85
CA LEU A 24 6.86 -10.48 -10.14
C LEU A 24 5.78 -9.87 -9.23
N ALA A 25 6.12 -8.82 -8.49
CA ALA A 25 5.20 -8.09 -7.62
C ALA A 25 4.01 -7.51 -8.40
N LEU A 26 4.24 -6.91 -9.58
CA LEU A 26 3.18 -6.39 -10.46
C LEU A 26 2.12 -7.44 -10.82
N ARG A 27 2.53 -8.71 -10.92
CA ARG A 27 1.62 -9.81 -11.32
C ARG A 27 0.94 -10.47 -10.13
N ASN A 28 1.57 -10.45 -8.96
CA ASN A 28 1.18 -11.30 -7.85
C ASN A 28 0.74 -10.54 -6.60
N ASP A 29 0.99 -9.21 -6.50
CA ASP A 29 0.67 -8.47 -5.28
C ASP A 29 -0.84 -8.27 -5.09
N PRO A 30 -1.43 -8.80 -4.01
CA PRO A 30 -2.87 -8.71 -3.78
C PRO A 30 -3.32 -7.28 -3.42
N VAL A 31 -2.44 -6.43 -2.90
CA VAL A 31 -2.77 -5.04 -2.54
C VAL A 31 -2.96 -4.21 -3.81
N LEU A 32 -2.10 -4.39 -4.81
CA LEU A 32 -2.29 -3.76 -6.12
C LEU A 32 -3.56 -4.26 -6.81
N ALA A 33 -3.79 -5.58 -6.82
CA ALA A 33 -4.99 -6.17 -7.41
C ALA A 33 -6.27 -5.63 -6.73
N GLN A 34 -6.26 -5.47 -5.40
CA GLN A 34 -7.36 -4.84 -4.66
C GLN A 34 -7.57 -3.37 -5.07
N ALA A 35 -6.48 -2.61 -5.26
CA ALA A 35 -6.57 -1.21 -5.69
C ALA A 35 -7.15 -1.09 -7.11
N GLN A 36 -6.79 -1.99 -8.03
CA GLN A 36 -7.36 -2.06 -9.38
C GLN A 36 -8.86 -2.35 -9.35
N ALA A 37 -9.29 -3.37 -8.61
CA ALA A 37 -10.71 -3.69 -8.48
C ALA A 37 -11.52 -2.55 -7.84
N ARG A 38 -10.95 -1.83 -6.86
CA ARG A 38 -11.58 -0.64 -6.26
C ARG A 38 -11.68 0.51 -7.26
N GLN A 39 -10.68 0.73 -8.08
CA GLN A 39 -10.70 1.74 -9.13
C GLN A 39 -11.79 1.40 -10.17
N GLU A 40 -11.89 0.16 -10.65
CA GLU A 40 -12.95 -0.30 -11.53
C GLU A 40 -14.34 -0.02 -10.93
N ALA A 41 -14.54 -0.36 -9.66
CA ALA A 41 -15.80 -0.09 -8.95
C ALA A 41 -16.09 1.42 -8.88
N THR A 42 -15.09 2.26 -8.63
CA THR A 42 -15.24 3.71 -8.54
C THR A 42 -15.57 4.33 -9.88
N GLN A 43 -15.03 3.81 -10.97
CA GLN A 43 -15.32 4.24 -12.34
C GLN A 43 -16.79 4.00 -12.78
N THR A 44 -17.52 3.13 -12.08
CA THR A 44 -18.96 2.93 -12.35
C THR A 44 -19.85 3.99 -11.69
N LYS A 45 -19.37 4.75 -10.70
CA LYS A 45 -20.16 5.74 -9.95
C LYS A 45 -20.79 6.84 -10.83
N PRO A 46 -20.10 7.43 -11.82
CA PRO A 46 -20.72 8.41 -12.72
C PRO A 46 -21.89 7.82 -13.53
N ALA A 47 -21.76 6.57 -13.97
CA ALA A 47 -22.85 5.89 -14.67
C ALA A 47 -24.06 5.64 -13.74
N GLN A 48 -23.81 5.24 -12.49
CA GLN A 48 -24.85 5.08 -11.48
C GLN A 48 -25.56 6.42 -11.16
N ALA A 49 -24.79 7.49 -10.97
CA ALA A 49 -25.36 8.82 -10.71
C ALA A 49 -26.14 9.34 -11.93
N ARG A 50 -25.64 9.12 -13.16
CA ARG A 50 -26.32 9.47 -14.40
C ARG A 50 -27.63 8.72 -14.54
N ALA A 51 -27.74 7.47 -14.09
CA ALA A 51 -28.99 6.71 -14.10
C ALA A 51 -30.12 7.42 -13.32
N GLY A 52 -29.79 8.20 -12.29
CA GLY A 52 -30.74 9.05 -11.58
C GLY A 52 -31.30 10.21 -12.38
N LEU A 53 -30.74 10.51 -13.57
CA LEU A 53 -31.23 11.51 -14.50
C LEU A 53 -31.98 10.89 -15.71
N LEU A 54 -31.95 9.57 -15.83
CA LEU A 54 -32.54 8.82 -16.94
C LEU A 54 -33.93 8.26 -16.57
N PRO A 55 -34.78 7.88 -17.58
CA PRO A 55 -36.05 7.25 -17.31
C PRO A 55 -35.86 5.94 -16.53
N ASN A 56 -36.69 5.76 -15.53
CA ASN A 56 -36.84 4.48 -14.80
C ASN A 56 -38.16 3.83 -15.27
N LEU A 57 -38.07 2.61 -15.79
CA LEU A 57 -39.20 1.79 -16.19
C LEU A 57 -39.31 0.59 -15.29
N SER A 58 -40.46 0.41 -14.63
CA SER A 58 -40.71 -0.70 -13.73
C SER A 58 -42.05 -1.37 -14.04
N LEU A 59 -42.07 -2.71 -13.94
CA LEU A 59 -43.29 -3.49 -14.00
C LEU A 59 -43.62 -3.97 -12.59
N SER A 60 -44.83 -3.69 -12.12
CA SER A 60 -45.33 -4.16 -10.83
C SER A 60 -46.56 -5.05 -11.04
N GLY A 61 -46.71 -6.06 -10.20
CA GLY A 61 -47.87 -6.96 -10.20
C GLY A 61 -48.21 -7.39 -8.79
N GLY A 62 -49.51 -7.56 -8.48
CA GLY A 62 -49.98 -8.01 -7.18
C GLY A 62 -51.23 -8.86 -7.30
N ALA A 63 -51.34 -9.84 -6.37
CA ALA A 63 -52.53 -10.63 -6.16
C ALA A 63 -52.86 -10.59 -4.66
N PHE A 64 -54.05 -10.16 -4.34
CA PHE A 64 -54.50 -9.97 -2.94
C PHE A 64 -55.81 -10.70 -2.66
N ALA A 65 -55.90 -11.34 -1.49
CA ALA A 65 -57.15 -11.80 -0.93
C ALA A 65 -57.66 -10.72 0.00
N ASN A 66 -58.85 -10.19 -0.34
CA ASN A 66 -59.45 -9.07 0.41
C ASN A 66 -60.65 -9.58 1.22
N GLN A 67 -60.78 -9.08 2.44
CA GLN A 67 -62.00 -9.18 3.21
C GLN A 67 -62.46 -7.76 3.49
N GLN A 68 -63.69 -7.42 3.06
CA GLN A 68 -64.29 -6.10 3.20
C GLN A 68 -65.64 -6.19 3.92
N LYS A 69 -65.75 -5.54 5.04
CA LYS A 69 -67.03 -5.33 5.73
C LYS A 69 -67.56 -3.97 5.31
N ILE A 70 -68.77 -3.96 4.79
CA ILE A 70 -69.49 -2.71 4.40
C ILE A 70 -70.65 -2.56 5.37
N GLU A 71 -70.57 -1.54 6.22
CA GLU A 71 -71.68 -1.10 7.12
C GLU A 71 -72.31 0.14 6.42
N GLN A 72 -73.51 -0.01 5.94
CA GLN A 72 -74.30 1.12 5.40
C GLN A 72 -75.40 1.46 6.39
N GLN A 73 -75.49 2.72 6.81
CA GLN A 73 -76.43 3.20 7.79
C GLN A 73 -77.87 2.85 7.34
N GLY A 74 -78.52 1.92 8.06
CA GLY A 74 -79.89 1.44 7.75
C GLY A 74 -80.01 0.20 6.85
N SER A 75 -78.90 -0.48 6.51
CA SER A 75 -78.86 -1.70 5.68
C SER A 75 -77.96 -2.78 6.26
N PHE A 76 -78.19 -4.03 5.88
CA PHE A 76 -77.48 -5.20 6.34
C PHE A 76 -75.97 -5.10 6.20
N GLU A 77 -75.25 -5.52 7.27
CA GLU A 77 -73.80 -5.78 7.24
C GLU A 77 -73.49 -6.81 6.13
N ARG A 78 -72.61 -6.44 5.16
CA ARG A 78 -72.20 -7.33 4.10
C ARG A 78 -70.73 -7.61 4.25
N ASP A 79 -70.36 -8.87 4.55
CA ASP A 79 -68.99 -9.36 4.53
C ASP A 79 -68.70 -9.91 3.14
N ARG A 80 -67.64 -9.39 2.47
CA ARG A 80 -67.19 -9.80 1.16
C ARG A 80 -65.81 -10.32 1.20
N HIS A 81 -65.58 -11.53 0.66
CA HIS A 81 -64.27 -12.12 0.42
C HIS A 81 -64.02 -12.17 -1.10
N PHE A 82 -62.95 -11.54 -1.54
CA PHE A 82 -62.62 -11.55 -2.99
C PHE A 82 -61.13 -11.43 -3.24
N GLY A 83 -60.67 -12.03 -4.37
CA GLY A 83 -59.32 -11.84 -4.87
C GLY A 83 -59.22 -10.66 -5.81
N SER A 84 -58.26 -9.78 -5.63
CA SER A 84 -57.91 -8.73 -6.60
C SER A 84 -56.55 -8.98 -7.25
N TYR A 85 -56.41 -8.60 -8.47
CA TYR A 85 -55.19 -8.73 -9.26
C TYR A 85 -54.89 -7.37 -9.90
N SER A 86 -53.60 -7.02 -9.90
CA SER A 86 -53.13 -5.81 -10.57
C SER A 86 -51.80 -6.03 -11.26
N TYR A 87 -51.61 -5.39 -12.38
CA TYR A 87 -50.30 -5.20 -12.98
C TYR A 87 -50.21 -3.82 -13.60
N ALA A 88 -49.03 -3.20 -13.47
CA ALA A 88 -48.83 -1.86 -14.02
C ALA A 88 -47.38 -1.69 -14.50
N LEU A 89 -47.22 -1.08 -15.64
CA LEU A 89 -45.96 -0.55 -16.15
C LEU A 89 -45.88 0.93 -15.75
N ASN A 90 -44.81 1.28 -15.00
CA ASN A 90 -44.58 2.63 -14.53
C ASN A 90 -43.31 3.18 -15.12
N LEU A 91 -43.38 4.37 -15.70
CA LEU A 91 -42.27 5.18 -16.20
C LEU A 91 -42.17 6.42 -15.32
N THR A 92 -40.96 6.66 -14.79
CA THR A 92 -40.65 7.92 -14.09
C THR A 92 -39.39 8.50 -14.71
N GLN A 93 -39.46 9.73 -15.23
CA GLN A 93 -38.33 10.47 -15.77
C GLN A 93 -38.16 11.77 -14.98
N PRO A 94 -37.07 11.92 -14.22
CA PRO A 94 -36.74 13.19 -13.60
C PRO A 94 -36.46 14.26 -14.69
N LEU A 95 -37.17 15.37 -14.62
CA LEU A 95 -36.99 16.52 -15.52
C LEU A 95 -36.15 17.61 -14.85
N VAL A 96 -36.48 17.93 -13.59
CA VAL A 96 -35.72 18.87 -12.76
C VAL A 96 -35.44 18.22 -11.40
N HIS A 97 -34.21 17.90 -11.17
CA HIS A 97 -33.77 17.27 -9.94
C HIS A 97 -32.33 17.70 -9.58
N VAL A 98 -32.21 18.86 -8.90
CA VAL A 98 -30.89 19.47 -8.58
C VAL A 98 -29.98 18.52 -7.81
N GLY A 99 -30.56 17.73 -6.89
CA GLY A 99 -29.80 16.71 -6.15
C GLY A 99 -29.14 15.64 -7.03
N ASN A 100 -29.76 15.25 -8.13
CA ASN A 100 -29.18 14.27 -9.07
C ASN A 100 -28.04 14.88 -9.89
N TRP A 101 -28.15 16.16 -10.28
CA TRP A 101 -27.05 16.87 -10.95
C TRP A 101 -25.84 17.03 -10.05
N THR A 102 -26.04 17.40 -8.78
CA THR A 102 -24.95 17.51 -7.81
C THR A 102 -24.32 16.15 -7.51
N ALA A 103 -25.13 15.08 -7.43
CA ALA A 103 -24.64 13.72 -7.26
C ALA A 103 -23.78 13.26 -8.46
N LEU A 104 -24.14 13.64 -9.70
CA LEU A 104 -23.33 13.35 -10.88
C LEU A 104 -21.99 14.07 -10.81
N ALA A 105 -21.95 15.38 -10.55
CA ALA A 105 -20.70 16.13 -10.40
C ALA A 105 -19.81 15.55 -9.30
N GLN A 106 -20.37 15.20 -8.14
CA GLN A 106 -19.66 14.57 -7.04
C GLN A 106 -19.08 13.20 -7.44
N SER A 107 -19.82 12.40 -8.20
CA SER A 107 -19.40 11.07 -8.64
C SER A 107 -18.24 11.11 -9.64
N GLU A 108 -18.17 12.14 -10.50
CA GLU A 108 -17.05 12.36 -11.41
C GLU A 108 -15.74 12.66 -10.64
N LEU A 109 -15.82 13.48 -9.59
CA LEU A 109 -14.68 13.70 -8.71
C LEU A 109 -14.25 12.42 -7.97
N GLN A 110 -15.21 11.58 -7.55
CA GLN A 110 -14.91 10.29 -6.95
C GLN A 110 -14.24 9.31 -7.93
N ALA A 111 -14.62 9.34 -9.22
CA ALA A 111 -13.94 8.54 -10.23
C ALA A 111 -12.48 8.99 -10.42
N ASN A 112 -12.24 10.30 -10.53
CA ASN A 112 -10.90 10.88 -10.60
C ASN A 112 -10.05 10.53 -9.36
N GLN A 113 -10.66 10.56 -8.18
CA GLN A 113 -10.00 10.12 -6.93
C GLN A 113 -9.61 8.63 -6.99
N GLY A 114 -10.44 7.79 -7.57
CA GLY A 114 -10.13 6.36 -7.80
C GLY A 114 -8.88 6.18 -8.67
N ASP A 115 -8.71 6.96 -9.73
CA ASP A 115 -7.54 6.93 -10.59
C ASP A 115 -6.25 7.34 -9.85
N LEU A 116 -6.32 8.41 -9.07
CA LEU A 116 -5.18 8.85 -8.26
C LEU A 116 -4.82 7.83 -7.17
N THR A 117 -5.82 7.18 -6.57
CA THR A 117 -5.61 6.13 -5.57
C THR A 117 -4.90 4.91 -6.18
N LEU A 118 -5.25 4.52 -7.41
CA LEU A 118 -4.55 3.47 -8.14
C LEU A 118 -3.11 3.89 -8.49
N ALA A 119 -2.90 5.13 -8.92
CA ALA A 119 -1.57 5.66 -9.20
C ALA A 119 -0.68 5.65 -7.94
N ALA A 120 -1.22 6.07 -6.80
CA ALA A 120 -0.54 5.98 -5.50
C ALA A 120 -0.22 4.54 -5.12
N ALA A 121 -1.15 3.59 -5.34
CA ALA A 121 -0.92 2.17 -5.05
C ALA A 121 0.18 1.54 -5.92
N ARG A 122 0.32 1.97 -7.17
CA ARG A 122 1.43 1.56 -8.05
C ARG A 122 2.78 2.05 -7.54
N GLN A 123 2.88 3.29 -7.10
CA GLN A 123 4.10 3.81 -6.47
C GLN A 123 4.41 3.11 -5.14
N ASP A 124 3.39 2.86 -4.32
CA ASP A 124 3.52 2.13 -3.07
C ASP A 124 4.07 0.71 -3.32
N LEU A 125 3.62 0.03 -4.38
CA LEU A 125 4.16 -1.27 -4.76
C LEU A 125 5.66 -1.22 -5.03
N ILE A 126 6.14 -0.20 -5.76
CA ILE A 126 7.58 -0.01 -6.01
C ILE A 126 8.32 0.13 -4.67
N LEU A 127 7.83 0.98 -3.77
CA LEU A 127 8.46 1.21 -2.47
C LEU A 127 8.46 -0.05 -1.59
N ARG A 128 7.32 -0.75 -1.48
CA ARG A 128 7.21 -1.97 -0.68
C ARG A 128 8.09 -3.09 -1.21
N THR A 129 8.15 -3.23 -2.53
CA THR A 129 9.02 -4.23 -3.17
C THR A 129 10.49 -3.89 -2.94
N ALA A 130 10.89 -2.64 -3.18
CA ALA A 130 12.26 -2.20 -2.94
C ALA A 130 12.65 -2.32 -1.46
N GLN A 131 11.76 -1.95 -0.55
CA GLN A 131 12.00 -2.08 0.89
C GLN A 131 12.19 -3.55 1.29
N ALA A 132 11.29 -4.45 0.85
CA ALA A 132 11.40 -5.87 1.17
C ALA A 132 12.67 -6.50 0.56
N TYR A 133 13.03 -6.10 -0.67
CA TYR A 133 14.24 -6.51 -1.35
C TYR A 133 15.50 -6.10 -0.58
N PHE A 134 15.62 -4.82 -0.20
CA PHE A 134 16.78 -4.32 0.53
C PHE A 134 16.84 -4.83 1.98
N GLU A 135 15.70 -5.04 2.63
CA GLU A 135 15.68 -5.70 3.95
C GLU A 135 16.18 -7.15 3.88
N GLN A 136 15.80 -7.90 2.84
CA GLN A 136 16.34 -9.26 2.63
C GLN A 136 17.82 -9.22 2.29
N LEU A 137 18.26 -8.32 1.40
CA LEU A 137 19.66 -8.15 1.06
C LEU A 137 20.51 -7.80 2.30
N GLN A 138 20.03 -6.87 3.12
CA GLN A 138 20.69 -6.51 4.39
C GLN A 138 20.81 -7.69 5.34
N ALA A 139 19.77 -8.51 5.47
CA ALA A 139 19.79 -9.70 6.30
C ALA A 139 20.73 -10.78 5.72
N GLN A 140 20.79 -10.94 4.41
CA GLN A 140 21.72 -11.86 3.73
C GLN A 140 23.19 -11.48 3.97
N GLU A 141 23.53 -10.21 3.79
CA GLU A 141 24.88 -9.70 4.01
C GLU A 141 25.28 -9.76 5.50
N ARG A 142 24.32 -9.48 6.39
CA ARG A 142 24.53 -9.57 7.83
C ARG A 142 24.79 -11.01 8.28
N LEU A 143 24.09 -11.99 7.71
CA LEU A 143 24.36 -13.40 7.95
C LEU A 143 25.75 -13.80 7.47
N ALA A 144 26.14 -13.37 6.26
CA ALA A 144 27.48 -13.62 5.73
C ALA A 144 28.58 -13.01 6.65
N ALA A 145 28.36 -11.78 7.11
CA ALA A 145 29.28 -11.14 8.06
C ALA A 145 29.34 -11.88 9.41
N ALA A 146 28.18 -12.34 9.93
CA ALA A 146 28.14 -13.10 11.19
C ALA A 146 28.83 -14.47 11.07
N GLN A 147 28.70 -15.14 9.93
CA GLN A 147 29.40 -16.39 9.64
C GLN A 147 30.92 -16.19 9.58
N ALA A 148 31.39 -15.16 8.88
CA ALA A 148 32.80 -14.80 8.81
C ALA A 148 33.36 -14.43 10.21
N TYR A 149 32.59 -13.68 11.00
CA TYR A 149 32.94 -13.33 12.37
C TYR A 149 33.05 -14.57 13.25
N LEU A 150 32.07 -15.48 13.21
CA LEU A 150 32.12 -16.74 13.97
C LEU A 150 33.35 -17.59 13.58
N GLN A 151 33.63 -17.68 12.28
CA GLN A 151 34.80 -18.39 11.78
C GLN A 151 36.12 -17.77 12.32
N ALA A 152 36.26 -16.46 12.32
CA ALA A 152 37.42 -15.74 12.84
C ALA A 152 37.59 -15.96 14.34
N VAL A 153 36.50 -15.84 15.12
CA VAL A 153 36.52 -16.04 16.58
C VAL A 153 36.84 -17.51 16.95
N ASN A 154 36.30 -18.49 16.20
CA ASN A 154 36.61 -19.90 16.40
C ASN A 154 38.09 -20.22 16.08
N GLY A 155 38.65 -19.60 15.03
CA GLY A 155 40.08 -19.67 14.76
C GLY A 155 40.92 -19.17 15.92
N GLN A 156 40.54 -18.02 16.51
CA GLN A 156 41.22 -17.46 17.68
C GLN A 156 41.05 -18.35 18.91
N LEU A 157 39.87 -18.92 19.16
CA LEU A 157 39.64 -19.87 20.26
C LEU A 157 40.52 -21.11 20.14
N ASN A 158 40.68 -21.68 18.96
CA ASN A 158 41.55 -22.82 18.71
C ASN A 158 43.03 -22.49 18.99
N THR A 159 43.49 -21.31 18.54
CA THR A 159 44.85 -20.82 18.82
C THR A 159 45.07 -20.68 20.32
N THR A 160 44.14 -20.09 21.04
CA THR A 160 44.22 -19.86 22.48
C THR A 160 44.16 -21.18 23.29
N ARG A 161 43.32 -22.13 22.86
CA ARG A 161 43.26 -23.48 23.46
C ARG A 161 44.59 -24.22 23.29
N GLU A 162 45.22 -24.14 22.14
CA GLU A 162 46.49 -24.78 21.88
C GLU A 162 47.61 -24.13 22.70
N ALA A 163 47.67 -22.81 22.78
CA ALA A 163 48.61 -22.08 23.62
C ALA A 163 48.48 -22.48 25.10
N PHE A 164 47.26 -22.63 25.62
CA PHE A 164 47.03 -23.10 26.96
C PHE A 164 47.48 -24.56 27.13
N ARG A 165 47.20 -25.45 26.17
CA ARG A 165 47.61 -26.87 26.21
C ARG A 165 49.11 -27.07 26.29
N ILE A 166 49.87 -26.24 25.59
CA ILE A 166 51.34 -26.30 25.60
C ILE A 166 52.00 -25.46 26.73
N GLY A 167 51.18 -24.83 27.60
CA GLY A 167 51.63 -24.09 28.79
C GLY A 167 52.14 -22.66 28.51
N THR A 168 51.93 -22.10 27.30
CA THR A 168 52.27 -20.71 26.93
C THR A 168 51.12 -19.74 27.06
N GLY A 169 49.88 -20.23 27.23
CA GLY A 169 48.66 -19.42 27.31
C GLY A 169 48.06 -19.39 28.72
N VAL A 170 47.24 -18.40 28.99
CA VAL A 170 46.54 -18.20 30.26
C VAL A 170 45.08 -18.72 30.15
N LYS A 171 44.58 -19.31 31.24
CA LYS A 171 43.24 -19.91 31.28
C LYS A 171 42.11 -18.89 31.06
N THR A 172 42.32 -17.65 31.50
CA THR A 172 41.37 -16.54 31.30
C THR A 172 41.18 -16.24 29.82
N ASP A 173 42.22 -16.21 29.00
CA ASP A 173 42.16 -15.97 27.55
C ASP A 173 41.35 -17.05 26.85
N MET A 174 41.43 -18.31 27.30
CA MET A 174 40.63 -19.40 26.76
C MET A 174 39.14 -19.20 27.06
N PHE A 175 38.77 -18.81 28.29
CA PHE A 175 37.40 -18.56 28.67
C PHE A 175 36.82 -17.32 27.97
N ASP A 176 37.59 -16.26 27.76
CA ASP A 176 37.19 -15.08 27.01
C ASP A 176 36.89 -15.43 25.53
N ALA A 177 37.79 -16.21 24.90
CA ALA A 177 37.58 -16.67 23.53
C ALA A 177 36.37 -17.63 23.43
N GLU A 178 36.17 -18.52 24.41
CA GLU A 178 35.00 -19.40 24.44
C GLU A 178 33.67 -18.62 24.58
N THR A 179 33.63 -17.65 25.49
CA THR A 179 32.48 -16.76 25.68
C THR A 179 32.18 -16.01 24.40
N ARG A 180 33.21 -15.46 23.74
CA ARG A 180 33.05 -14.71 22.50
C ARG A 180 32.56 -15.62 21.37
N SER A 181 33.03 -16.87 21.29
CA SER A 181 32.55 -17.85 20.29
C SER A 181 31.07 -18.18 20.49
N GLN A 182 30.60 -18.37 21.71
CA GLN A 182 29.19 -18.63 22.01
C GLN A 182 28.31 -17.42 21.66
N LEU A 183 28.78 -16.19 21.93
CA LEU A 183 28.08 -14.96 21.52
C LEU A 183 28.02 -14.82 19.99
N ALA A 184 29.10 -15.11 19.28
CA ALA A 184 29.16 -15.09 17.83
C ALA A 184 28.23 -16.15 17.21
N GLN A 185 28.13 -17.34 17.80
CA GLN A 185 27.18 -18.36 17.39
C GLN A 185 25.72 -17.92 17.57
N THR A 186 25.41 -17.29 18.71
CA THR A 186 24.07 -16.70 18.96
C THR A 186 23.76 -15.63 17.94
N GLN A 187 24.73 -14.79 17.57
CA GLN A 187 24.56 -13.76 16.53
C GLN A 187 24.29 -14.38 15.15
N GLN A 188 24.99 -15.48 14.78
CA GLN A 188 24.70 -16.20 13.54
C GLN A 188 23.26 -16.72 13.52
N ILE A 189 22.84 -17.44 14.57
CA ILE A 189 21.48 -18.00 14.68
C ILE A 189 20.41 -16.88 14.54
N SER A 190 20.62 -15.76 15.22
CA SER A 190 19.72 -14.61 15.13
C SER A 190 19.66 -14.03 13.70
N SER A 191 20.79 -13.90 13.03
CA SER A 191 20.88 -13.40 11.66
C SER A 191 20.24 -14.36 10.64
N GLU A 192 20.33 -15.67 10.88
CA GLU A 192 19.69 -16.69 10.05
C GLU A 192 18.17 -16.63 10.15
N ASN A 193 17.63 -16.51 11.37
CA ASN A 193 16.21 -16.32 11.60
C ASN A 193 15.70 -15.01 10.96
N GLU A 194 16.46 -13.92 11.09
CA GLU A 194 16.13 -12.64 10.47
C GLU A 194 16.05 -12.78 8.94
N LEU A 195 17.03 -13.44 8.32
CA LEU A 195 17.00 -13.69 6.87
C LEU A 195 15.76 -14.47 6.43
N GLN A 196 15.39 -15.53 7.14
CA GLN A 196 14.20 -16.30 6.82
C GLN A 196 12.92 -15.45 6.87
N LEU A 197 12.79 -14.58 7.89
CA LEU A 197 11.65 -13.66 7.98
C LEU A 197 11.61 -12.67 6.80
N LYS A 198 12.76 -12.10 6.42
CA LYS A 198 12.83 -11.13 5.31
C LYS A 198 12.58 -11.80 3.95
N GLN A 199 13.03 -13.02 3.75
CA GLN A 199 12.71 -13.83 2.58
C GLN A 199 11.20 -14.08 2.46
N ARG A 200 10.52 -14.41 3.56
CA ARG A 200 9.06 -14.58 3.56
C ARG A 200 8.33 -13.27 3.29
N LYS A 201 8.84 -12.14 3.80
CA LYS A 201 8.28 -10.81 3.53
C LYS A 201 8.32 -10.46 2.05
N LEU A 202 9.45 -10.68 1.37
CA LEU A 202 9.56 -10.46 -0.08
C LEU A 202 8.68 -11.43 -0.85
N ALA A 203 8.69 -12.72 -0.49
CA ALA A 203 7.85 -13.75 -1.11
C ALA A 203 6.34 -13.44 -1.01
N ASN A 204 5.90 -12.78 0.07
CA ASN A 204 4.50 -12.37 0.21
C ASN A 204 4.08 -11.28 -0.80
N ILE A 205 5.02 -10.50 -1.30
CA ILE A 205 4.79 -9.45 -2.31
C ILE A 205 4.95 -10.02 -3.73
N THR A 206 6.03 -10.80 -3.96
CA THR A 206 6.38 -11.34 -5.29
C THR A 206 5.61 -12.60 -5.66
N GLY A 207 5.01 -13.29 -4.68
CA GLY A 207 4.38 -14.60 -4.85
C GLY A 207 5.37 -15.76 -5.02
N GLN A 208 6.67 -15.51 -4.99
CA GLN A 208 7.73 -16.51 -5.18
C GLN A 208 8.79 -16.41 -4.10
N PHE A 209 9.34 -17.57 -3.71
CA PHE A 209 10.41 -17.63 -2.73
C PHE A 209 11.76 -17.68 -3.46
N GLU A 210 12.54 -16.60 -3.30
CA GLU A 210 13.87 -16.50 -3.91
C GLU A 210 14.94 -16.37 -2.81
N PRO A 211 15.82 -17.38 -2.68
CA PRO A 211 16.78 -17.41 -1.58
C PRO A 211 17.95 -16.44 -1.75
N GLN A 212 18.30 -16.07 -2.99
CA GLN A 212 19.46 -15.22 -3.29
C GLN A 212 19.09 -13.99 -4.08
N LEU A 213 19.64 -12.84 -3.69
CA LEU A 213 19.45 -11.56 -4.33
C LEU A 213 20.77 -11.02 -4.90
N TYR A 214 20.67 -10.11 -5.87
CA TYR A 214 21.80 -9.30 -6.30
C TYR A 214 22.21 -8.35 -5.16
N GLY A 215 23.52 -8.28 -4.90
CA GLY A 215 24.11 -7.38 -3.92
C GLY A 215 24.43 -6.00 -4.47
N ILE A 216 24.73 -5.04 -3.60
CA ILE A 216 25.18 -3.70 -4.00
C ILE A 216 26.61 -3.82 -4.56
N ARG A 217 26.84 -3.24 -5.75
CA ARG A 217 28.16 -3.23 -6.39
C ARG A 217 29.20 -2.53 -5.50
N PRO A 218 30.36 -3.15 -5.20
CA PRO A 218 31.46 -2.49 -4.50
C PRO A 218 31.91 -1.23 -5.24
N GLY A 219 32.19 -0.16 -4.50
CA GLY A 219 32.70 1.08 -5.06
C GLY A 219 31.66 2.00 -5.71
N PHE A 220 30.35 1.65 -5.64
CA PHE A 220 29.31 2.55 -6.14
C PHE A 220 29.34 3.90 -5.43
N GLU A 221 29.34 5.00 -6.20
CA GLU A 221 29.28 6.37 -5.70
C GLU A 221 28.02 7.06 -6.20
N TRP A 222 27.34 7.75 -5.31
CA TRP A 222 26.20 8.58 -5.65
C TRP A 222 26.65 9.89 -6.29
N PRO A 223 26.10 10.27 -7.45
CA PRO A 223 26.38 11.56 -8.05
C PRO A 223 25.64 12.68 -7.30
N LEU A 224 26.10 13.05 -6.10
CA LEU A 224 25.49 14.11 -5.28
C LEU A 224 25.40 15.44 -6.02
N ASP A 225 26.38 15.73 -6.89
CA ASP A 225 26.45 16.98 -7.66
C ASP A 225 25.28 17.15 -8.64
N LYS A 226 24.55 16.06 -8.95
CA LYS A 226 23.39 16.07 -9.84
C LYS A 226 22.05 16.08 -9.10
N LEU A 227 22.05 16.05 -7.76
CA LEU A 227 20.83 16.09 -7.00
C LEU A 227 20.23 17.50 -6.98
N PRO A 228 18.94 17.66 -7.32
CA PRO A 228 18.23 18.93 -7.15
C PRO A 228 18.29 19.42 -5.71
N GLY A 229 18.27 20.75 -5.50
CA GLY A 229 18.21 21.31 -4.17
C GLY A 229 16.88 21.03 -3.46
N LEU A 230 16.88 21.14 -2.13
CA LEU A 230 15.69 20.86 -1.30
C LEU A 230 14.45 21.65 -1.76
N GLU A 231 14.59 22.91 -2.11
CA GLU A 231 13.48 23.77 -2.54
C GLU A 231 12.80 23.25 -3.83
N GLN A 232 13.57 22.65 -4.75
CA GLN A 232 13.02 22.05 -5.95
C GLN A 232 12.18 20.80 -5.63
N TRP A 233 12.62 19.99 -4.66
CA TRP A 233 11.86 18.85 -4.18
C TRP A 233 10.58 19.26 -3.45
N LEU A 234 10.64 20.31 -2.63
CA LEU A 234 9.47 20.87 -1.95
C LEU A 234 8.44 21.40 -2.95
N ALA A 235 8.89 22.10 -3.99
CA ALA A 235 8.01 22.58 -5.06
C ALA A 235 7.36 21.40 -5.83
N ALA A 236 8.14 20.36 -6.14
CA ALA A 236 7.63 19.17 -6.79
C ALA A 236 6.66 18.37 -5.91
N GLY A 237 6.72 18.49 -4.60
CA GLY A 237 5.82 17.86 -3.64
C GLY A 237 4.34 18.23 -3.80
N GLN A 238 4.03 19.35 -4.49
CA GLN A 238 2.65 19.69 -4.84
C GLN A 238 1.98 18.65 -5.76
N ALA A 239 2.76 17.86 -6.49
CA ALA A 239 2.26 16.77 -7.32
C ALA A 239 2.02 15.46 -6.55
N ASN A 240 2.24 15.42 -5.23
CA ASN A 240 2.03 14.23 -4.41
C ASN A 240 0.61 13.69 -4.55
N PHE A 241 0.46 12.38 -4.79
CA PHE A 241 -0.83 11.76 -5.02
C PHE A 241 -1.77 11.86 -3.82
N GLN A 242 -1.27 11.71 -2.59
CA GLN A 242 -2.10 11.84 -1.39
C GLN A 242 -2.62 13.28 -1.23
N LEU A 243 -1.81 14.27 -1.56
CA LEU A 243 -2.22 15.67 -1.54
C LEU A 243 -3.34 15.94 -2.56
N GLN A 244 -3.22 15.40 -3.78
CA GLN A 244 -4.25 15.52 -4.81
C GLN A 244 -5.54 14.77 -4.42
N ILE A 245 -5.44 13.60 -3.81
CA ILE A 245 -6.59 12.85 -3.28
C ILE A 245 -7.33 13.68 -2.24
N ASP A 246 -6.62 14.33 -1.32
CA ASP A 246 -7.24 15.13 -0.27
C ASP A 246 -7.82 16.46 -0.80
N GLN A 247 -7.26 17.01 -1.89
CA GLN A 247 -7.87 18.11 -2.62
C GLN A 247 -9.22 17.70 -3.23
N LEU A 248 -9.30 16.51 -3.83
CA LEU A 248 -10.56 15.98 -4.33
C LEU A 248 -11.55 15.66 -3.19
N ASN A 249 -11.08 15.16 -2.04
CA ASN A 249 -11.90 14.95 -0.86
C ASN A 249 -12.55 16.25 -0.37
N GLN A 250 -11.79 17.35 -0.36
CA GLN A 250 -12.33 18.66 -0.02
C GLN A 250 -13.42 19.08 -1.00
N GLN A 251 -13.19 18.99 -2.32
CA GLN A 251 -14.19 19.34 -3.34
C GLN A 251 -15.44 18.45 -3.24
N ILE A 252 -15.28 17.15 -3.02
CA ILE A 252 -16.40 16.22 -2.81
C ILE A 252 -17.24 16.63 -1.60
N ALA A 253 -16.60 17.05 -0.52
CA ALA A 253 -17.29 17.53 0.67
C ALA A 253 -18.00 18.89 0.46
N GLU A 254 -17.46 19.77 -0.37
CA GLU A 254 -18.11 21.03 -0.78
C GLU A 254 -19.35 20.76 -1.65
N TRP A 255 -19.27 19.81 -2.59
CA TRP A 255 -20.44 19.36 -3.37
C TRP A 255 -21.50 18.71 -2.49
N GLU A 256 -21.11 18.04 -1.40
CA GLU A 256 -22.07 17.47 -0.46
C GLU A 256 -22.93 18.54 0.23
N ILE A 257 -22.38 19.72 0.54
CA ILE A 257 -23.17 20.84 1.06
C ILE A 257 -24.27 21.22 0.03
N GLN A 258 -23.89 21.36 -1.23
CA GLN A 258 -24.85 21.71 -2.30
C GLN A 258 -25.90 20.60 -2.49
N ARG A 259 -25.50 19.33 -2.36
CA ARG A 259 -26.41 18.19 -2.45
C ARG A 259 -27.45 18.19 -1.31
N GLN A 260 -27.04 18.54 -0.11
CA GLN A 260 -27.98 18.66 1.03
C GLN A 260 -28.91 19.89 0.87
N GLN A 261 -28.37 21.01 0.41
CA GLN A 261 -29.18 22.20 0.12
C GLN A 261 -30.18 21.95 -1.01
N ALA A 262 -29.86 21.10 -1.97
CA ALA A 262 -30.75 20.74 -3.08
C ALA A 262 -32.06 20.08 -2.62
N GLN A 263 -32.12 19.53 -1.39
CA GLN A 263 -33.35 18.97 -0.84
C GLN A 263 -34.42 20.05 -0.51
N HIS A 264 -34.07 21.33 -0.52
CA HIS A 264 -35.01 22.43 -0.42
C HIS A 264 -35.65 22.81 -1.77
N TYR A 265 -35.08 22.38 -2.90
CA TYR A 265 -35.60 22.75 -4.22
C TYR A 265 -36.73 21.85 -4.65
N PRO A 266 -37.67 22.38 -5.47
CA PRO A 266 -38.72 21.57 -6.06
C PRO A 266 -38.10 20.50 -6.98
N THR A 267 -38.77 19.34 -7.03
CA THR A 267 -38.52 18.30 -8.05
C THR A 267 -39.66 18.25 -9.05
N VAL A 268 -39.33 17.94 -10.29
CA VAL A 268 -40.27 17.81 -11.38
C VAL A 268 -40.01 16.51 -12.11
N ASP A 269 -41.03 15.64 -12.14
CA ASP A 269 -40.95 14.33 -12.77
C ASP A 269 -42.03 14.17 -13.82
N LEU A 270 -41.70 13.58 -14.97
CA LEU A 270 -42.67 13.03 -15.92
C LEU A 270 -43.04 11.62 -15.46
N ILE A 271 -44.32 11.38 -15.24
CA ILE A 271 -44.83 10.08 -14.81
C ILE A 271 -45.78 9.55 -15.88
N ALA A 272 -45.57 8.30 -16.29
CA ALA A 272 -46.53 7.57 -17.11
C ALA A 272 -46.81 6.21 -16.48
N THR A 273 -48.08 5.83 -16.41
CA THR A 273 -48.50 4.53 -15.90
C THR A 273 -49.51 3.92 -16.88
N ALA A 274 -49.30 2.65 -17.21
CA ALA A 274 -50.26 1.85 -17.97
C ALA A 274 -50.46 0.53 -17.21
N GLY A 275 -51.68 0.24 -16.80
CA GLY A 275 -51.93 -0.95 -15.98
C GLY A 275 -53.39 -1.43 -16.10
N ARG A 276 -53.57 -2.64 -15.60
CA ARG A 276 -54.89 -3.26 -15.49
C ARG A 276 -55.05 -3.79 -14.07
N ASN A 277 -56.17 -3.50 -13.48
CA ASN A 277 -56.57 -4.03 -12.19
C ASN A 277 -57.92 -4.73 -12.27
N SER A 278 -58.09 -5.80 -11.53
CA SER A 278 -59.42 -6.43 -11.29
C SER A 278 -59.85 -6.13 -9.89
N ASP A 279 -61.05 -5.60 -9.76
CA ASP A 279 -61.70 -5.32 -8.47
C ASP A 279 -63.13 -5.93 -8.44
N LEU A 280 -63.70 -6.10 -7.25
CA LEU A 280 -65.04 -6.61 -7.03
C LEU A 280 -65.93 -5.49 -6.45
N SER A 281 -65.89 -4.30 -7.05
CA SER A 281 -66.58 -3.12 -6.52
C SER A 281 -68.12 -3.24 -6.59
N SER A 282 -68.64 -3.91 -7.60
CA SER A 282 -70.10 -4.05 -7.85
C SER A 282 -70.66 -5.46 -7.59
N GLY A 283 -69.86 -6.41 -7.10
CA GLY A 283 -70.26 -7.81 -6.96
C GLY A 283 -69.92 -8.69 -8.18
N LEU A 284 -69.49 -8.09 -9.24
CA LEU A 284 -68.93 -8.74 -10.43
C LEU A 284 -67.42 -8.42 -10.53
N ARG A 285 -66.67 -9.36 -11.08
CA ARG A 285 -65.24 -9.13 -11.36
C ARG A 285 -65.14 -8.22 -12.56
N GLU A 286 -64.73 -6.99 -12.36
CA GLU A 286 -64.48 -6.02 -13.43
C GLU A 286 -62.99 -5.86 -13.65
N TRP A 287 -62.59 -5.72 -14.93
CA TRP A 287 -61.24 -5.37 -15.29
C TRP A 287 -61.21 -3.92 -15.73
N THR A 288 -60.36 -3.11 -15.10
CA THR A 288 -60.20 -1.70 -15.41
C THR A 288 -58.82 -1.47 -16.01
N ASP A 289 -58.77 -0.93 -17.22
CA ASP A 289 -57.54 -0.48 -17.86
C ASP A 289 -57.30 1.00 -17.52
N ASN A 290 -56.17 1.26 -16.88
CA ASN A 290 -55.77 2.60 -16.45
C ASN A 290 -54.54 3.05 -17.22
N GLN A 291 -54.62 4.18 -17.91
CA GLN A 291 -53.49 4.83 -18.55
C GLN A 291 -53.41 6.27 -18.08
N ARG A 292 -52.25 6.69 -17.64
CA ARG A 292 -52.01 8.03 -17.13
C ARG A 292 -50.61 8.50 -17.55
N ILE A 293 -50.53 9.73 -18.04
CA ILE A 293 -49.31 10.47 -18.27
C ILE A 293 -49.46 11.87 -17.70
N GLY A 294 -48.43 12.37 -17.05
CA GLY A 294 -48.50 13.72 -16.47
C GLY A 294 -47.17 14.15 -15.88
N ILE A 295 -47.12 15.40 -15.49
CA ILE A 295 -46.00 16.00 -14.80
C ILE A 295 -46.38 16.10 -13.31
N GLN A 296 -45.49 15.60 -12.47
CA GLN A 296 -45.60 15.71 -11.01
C GLN A 296 -44.56 16.72 -10.52
N VAL A 297 -45.02 17.74 -9.78
CA VAL A 297 -44.14 18.69 -9.10
C VAL A 297 -44.26 18.45 -7.60
N SER A 298 -43.11 18.26 -6.90
CA SER A 298 -43.08 18.13 -5.46
C SER A 298 -42.22 19.26 -4.88
N VAL A 299 -42.81 20.02 -3.95
CA VAL A 299 -42.13 21.14 -3.25
C VAL A 299 -42.15 20.87 -1.78
N PRO A 300 -40.99 20.57 -1.18
CA PRO A 300 -40.89 20.37 0.27
C PRO A 300 -40.98 21.71 1.01
N LEU A 301 -42.08 21.96 1.72
CA LEU A 301 -42.31 23.24 2.43
C LEU A 301 -41.67 23.24 3.83
N TYR A 302 -41.78 22.12 4.53
CA TYR A 302 -41.21 21.96 5.88
C TYR A 302 -40.90 20.50 6.16
N GLN A 303 -39.67 20.24 6.64
CA GLN A 303 -39.15 18.89 6.90
C GLN A 303 -38.60 18.79 8.35
N GLY A 304 -39.22 19.48 9.32
CA GLY A 304 -38.83 19.38 10.73
C GLY A 304 -37.41 19.87 11.05
N GLY A 305 -36.77 20.65 10.15
CA GLY A 305 -35.39 21.14 10.31
C GLY A 305 -34.31 20.14 9.83
N GLU A 306 -34.67 18.98 9.28
CA GLU A 306 -33.73 17.93 8.86
C GLU A 306 -32.69 18.44 7.85
N VAL A 307 -33.13 19.16 6.80
CA VAL A 307 -32.22 19.68 5.73
C VAL A 307 -31.24 20.71 6.29
N ALA A 308 -31.68 21.57 7.22
CA ALA A 308 -30.80 22.53 7.87
C ALA A 308 -29.73 21.84 8.72
N ALA A 309 -30.11 20.80 9.45
CA ALA A 309 -29.17 19.99 10.25
C ALA A 309 -28.17 19.24 9.35
N LYS A 310 -28.61 18.58 8.28
CA LYS A 310 -27.75 17.90 7.29
C LYS A 310 -26.80 18.87 6.58
N THR A 311 -27.26 20.07 6.24
CA THR A 311 -26.42 21.10 5.65
C THR A 311 -25.35 21.58 6.62
N THR A 312 -25.71 21.74 7.91
CA THR A 312 -24.74 22.11 8.96
C THR A 312 -23.70 21.00 9.16
N GLU A 313 -24.12 19.74 9.17
CA GLU A 313 -23.23 18.58 9.22
C GLU A 313 -22.26 18.55 8.02
N ALA A 314 -22.79 18.67 6.81
CA ALA A 314 -21.99 18.70 5.59
C ALA A 314 -20.97 19.85 5.60
N ALA A 315 -21.36 21.03 6.07
CA ALA A 315 -20.44 22.17 6.24
C ALA A 315 -19.35 21.91 7.29
N ALA A 316 -19.67 21.19 8.35
CA ALA A 316 -18.66 20.78 9.34
C ALA A 316 -17.68 19.75 8.74
N ASN A 317 -18.18 18.79 7.97
CA ASN A 317 -17.36 17.79 7.27
C ASN A 317 -16.46 18.43 6.19
N ALA A 318 -16.93 19.45 5.47
CA ALA A 318 -16.11 20.20 4.51
C ALA A 318 -14.96 20.94 5.20
N ARG A 319 -15.20 21.55 6.37
CA ARG A 319 -14.13 22.16 7.19
C ARG A 319 -13.14 21.11 7.67
N ALA A 320 -13.61 19.94 8.10
CA ALA A 320 -12.73 18.84 8.49
C ALA A 320 -11.85 18.38 7.32
N ALA A 321 -12.40 18.25 6.11
CA ALA A 321 -11.64 17.93 4.90
C ALA A 321 -10.58 19.01 4.56
N THR A 322 -10.90 20.29 4.74
CA THR A 322 -9.94 21.39 4.56
C THR A 322 -8.76 21.28 5.54
N HIS A 323 -9.03 20.96 6.80
CA HIS A 323 -7.97 20.76 7.79
C HIS A 323 -7.17 19.48 7.55
N ALA A 324 -7.80 18.41 7.04
CA ALA A 324 -7.12 17.20 6.64
C ALA A 324 -6.13 17.47 5.48
N LEU A 325 -6.55 18.22 4.46
CA LEU A 325 -5.69 18.65 3.36
C LEU A 325 -4.47 19.44 3.86
N GLU A 326 -4.68 20.40 4.77
CA GLU A 326 -3.56 21.18 5.33
C GLU A 326 -2.61 20.30 6.17
N ASN A 327 -3.14 19.32 6.91
CA ASN A 327 -2.31 18.36 7.64
C ASN A 327 -1.47 17.50 6.69
N THR A 328 -2.08 16.99 5.62
CA THR A 328 -1.37 16.21 4.60
C THR A 328 -0.29 17.02 3.92
N ARG A 329 -0.54 18.30 3.60
CA ARG A 329 0.46 19.21 3.04
C ARG A 329 1.68 19.31 3.94
N ARG A 330 1.48 19.55 5.24
CA ARG A 330 2.58 19.64 6.22
C ARG A 330 3.33 18.31 6.38
N SER A 331 2.61 17.21 6.37
CA SER A 331 3.23 15.87 6.45
C SER A 331 4.11 15.59 5.23
N VAL A 332 3.63 15.86 4.02
CA VAL A 332 4.40 15.69 2.78
C VAL A 332 5.65 16.59 2.78
N GLU A 333 5.54 17.85 3.19
CA GLU A 333 6.72 18.72 3.32
C GLU A 333 7.74 18.18 4.32
N LEU A 334 7.29 17.66 5.46
CA LEU A 334 8.17 17.06 6.46
C LEU A 334 8.85 15.80 5.93
N GLU A 335 8.11 14.92 5.27
CA GLU A 335 8.62 13.67 4.70
C GLU A 335 9.64 13.92 3.58
N ILE A 336 9.41 14.93 2.72
CA ILE A 336 10.38 15.36 1.70
C ILE A 336 11.68 15.81 2.37
N ARG A 337 11.60 16.66 3.42
CA ARG A 337 12.79 17.13 4.16
C ARG A 337 13.53 15.96 4.80
N GLN A 338 12.82 15.04 5.43
CA GLN A 338 13.40 13.85 6.06
C GLN A 338 14.11 12.97 5.02
N ALA A 339 13.44 12.64 3.92
CA ALA A 339 14.02 11.81 2.86
C ALA A 339 15.24 12.48 2.20
N TYR A 340 15.19 13.79 1.98
CA TYR A 340 16.32 14.56 1.44
C TYR A 340 17.53 14.56 2.39
N TRP A 341 17.31 14.76 3.68
CA TRP A 341 18.40 14.73 4.66
C TRP A 341 18.93 13.29 4.84
N GLN A 342 18.08 12.28 4.90
CA GLN A 342 18.51 10.88 4.93
C GLN A 342 19.39 10.53 3.73
N LEU A 343 19.00 10.96 2.53
CA LEU A 343 19.78 10.75 1.32
C LEU A 343 21.14 11.45 1.38
N THR A 344 21.16 12.75 1.64
CA THR A 344 22.39 13.56 1.61
C THR A 344 23.37 13.20 2.73
N GLN A 345 22.87 12.91 3.93
CA GLN A 345 23.68 12.43 5.05
C GLN A 345 24.15 10.99 4.83
N GLY A 346 23.26 10.11 4.35
CA GLY A 346 23.59 8.71 4.07
C GLY A 346 24.77 8.57 3.11
N VAL A 347 24.80 9.36 2.03
CA VAL A 347 25.94 9.33 1.09
C VAL A 347 27.27 9.72 1.76
N ARG A 348 27.26 10.75 2.63
CA ARG A 348 28.45 11.14 3.40
C ARG A 348 28.88 10.06 4.40
N GLN A 349 27.89 9.44 5.07
CA GLN A 349 28.14 8.36 6.03
C GLN A 349 28.73 7.13 5.33
N ILE A 350 28.23 6.76 4.14
CA ILE A 350 28.79 5.65 3.34
C ILE A 350 30.27 5.87 3.04
N ALA A 351 30.65 7.09 2.61
CA ALA A 351 32.05 7.42 2.32
C ALA A 351 32.93 7.25 3.59
N SER A 352 32.47 7.76 4.73
CA SER A 352 33.19 7.64 6.02
C SER A 352 33.28 6.18 6.49
N LEU A 353 32.17 5.43 6.39
CA LEU A 353 32.14 4.02 6.81
C LEU A 353 33.00 3.12 5.94
N ARG A 354 33.16 3.40 4.65
CA ARG A 354 34.10 2.69 3.78
C ARG A 354 35.56 2.85 4.23
N LEU A 355 35.94 4.08 4.60
CA LEU A 355 37.27 4.35 5.14
C LEU A 355 37.45 3.68 6.50
N ALA A 356 36.44 3.76 7.38
CA ALA A 356 36.47 3.13 8.68
C ALA A 356 36.57 1.60 8.56
N LEU A 357 35.85 0.97 7.64
CA LEU A 357 35.91 -0.48 7.42
C LEU A 357 37.31 -0.91 6.92
N ARG A 358 37.92 -0.13 6.03
CA ARG A 358 39.29 -0.40 5.58
C ARG A 358 40.25 -0.32 6.76
N ALA A 359 40.22 0.76 7.53
CA ALA A 359 41.08 0.93 8.71
C ALA A 359 40.86 -0.17 9.76
N ALA A 360 39.57 -0.58 9.97
CA ALA A 360 39.25 -1.65 10.90
C ALA A 360 39.85 -3.01 10.47
N ARG A 361 39.83 -3.33 9.14
CA ARG A 361 40.43 -4.54 8.60
C ARG A 361 41.97 -4.52 8.71
N ASP A 362 42.59 -3.37 8.43
CA ASP A 362 44.01 -3.20 8.55
C ASP A 362 44.46 -3.32 10.04
N ALA A 363 43.67 -2.75 10.93
CA ALA A 363 43.91 -2.87 12.40
C ALA A 363 43.70 -4.29 12.89
N GLU A 364 42.70 -5.03 12.43
CA GLU A 364 42.50 -6.44 12.74
C GLU A 364 43.70 -7.28 12.33
N GLN A 365 44.14 -7.13 11.08
CA GLN A 365 45.28 -7.88 10.57
C GLN A 365 46.57 -7.58 11.41
N THR A 366 46.87 -6.28 11.60
CA THR A 366 48.05 -5.85 12.38
C THR A 366 47.98 -6.35 13.82
N THR A 367 46.78 -6.32 14.44
CA THR A 367 46.62 -6.82 15.83
C THR A 367 46.78 -8.32 15.91
N ARG A 368 46.33 -9.08 14.89
CA ARG A 368 46.51 -10.53 14.79
C ARG A 368 48.02 -10.89 14.65
N ASP A 369 48.73 -10.16 13.78
CA ASP A 369 50.18 -10.36 13.58
C ASP A 369 50.95 -10.02 14.85
N ALA A 370 50.61 -8.94 15.55
CA ALA A 370 51.22 -8.53 16.81
C ALA A 370 50.94 -9.53 17.98
N PHE A 371 49.73 -10.15 17.96
CA PHE A 371 49.42 -11.24 18.88
C PHE A 371 50.27 -12.47 18.62
N ALA A 372 50.51 -12.85 17.38
CA ALA A 372 51.31 -14.00 17.02
C ALA A 372 52.78 -13.90 17.51
N ILE A 373 53.30 -12.67 17.65
CA ILE A 373 54.65 -12.42 18.20
C ILE A 373 54.64 -12.03 19.67
N GLY A 374 53.49 -12.14 20.37
CA GLY A 374 53.35 -11.91 21.81
C GLY A 374 53.33 -10.44 22.27
N VAL A 375 53.14 -9.47 21.38
CA VAL A 375 53.10 -8.03 21.66
C VAL A 375 51.68 -7.55 22.03
N ARG A 376 50.65 -8.25 21.58
CA ARG A 376 49.23 -7.94 21.86
C ARG A 376 48.54 -9.08 22.57
N PHE A 377 47.43 -8.76 23.28
CA PHE A 377 46.62 -9.74 23.99
C PHE A 377 45.56 -10.34 23.11
N ASN A 378 45.07 -11.55 23.46
CA ASN A 378 43.96 -12.21 22.78
C ASN A 378 42.70 -11.32 22.70
N LEU A 379 42.40 -10.59 23.78
CA LEU A 379 41.26 -9.70 23.86
C LEU A 379 41.32 -8.58 22.79
N ASP A 380 42.51 -8.08 22.45
CA ASP A 380 42.71 -7.05 21.44
C ASP A 380 42.27 -7.58 20.03
N VAL A 381 42.63 -8.82 19.71
CA VAL A 381 42.24 -9.48 18.44
C VAL A 381 40.73 -9.66 18.40
N LEU A 382 40.10 -10.16 19.44
CA LEU A 382 38.66 -10.36 19.54
C LEU A 382 37.88 -9.04 19.40
N ASN A 383 38.39 -7.96 20.00
CA ASN A 383 37.79 -6.62 19.87
C ASN A 383 37.96 -6.07 18.45
N ALA A 384 39.11 -6.24 17.81
CA ALA A 384 39.31 -5.82 16.41
C ALA A 384 38.38 -6.56 15.45
N GLN A 385 38.18 -7.87 15.62
CA GLN A 385 37.24 -8.67 14.84
C GLN A 385 35.79 -8.18 15.03
N THR A 386 35.42 -7.87 16.27
CA THR A 386 34.09 -7.31 16.60
C THR A 386 33.89 -5.96 15.90
N GLN A 387 34.92 -5.10 15.85
CA GLN A 387 34.85 -3.79 15.18
C GLN A 387 34.67 -3.92 13.68
N VAL A 388 35.35 -4.86 13.02
CA VAL A 388 35.13 -5.15 11.59
C VAL A 388 33.71 -5.56 11.31
N PHE A 389 33.16 -6.52 12.09
CA PHE A 389 31.78 -6.99 11.96
C PHE A 389 30.76 -5.84 12.12
N ASN A 390 30.90 -5.03 13.15
CA ASN A 390 30.00 -3.92 13.42
C ASN A 390 30.06 -2.86 12.30
N THR A 391 31.26 -2.48 11.87
CA THR A 391 31.45 -1.46 10.82
C THR A 391 30.92 -1.95 9.47
N GLN A 392 31.11 -3.22 9.13
CA GLN A 392 30.59 -3.82 7.92
C GLN A 392 29.05 -3.87 7.94
N SER A 393 28.45 -4.31 9.04
CA SER A 393 26.99 -4.35 9.20
C SER A 393 26.36 -2.96 9.09
N GLU A 394 26.99 -1.94 9.67
CA GLU A 394 26.52 -0.56 9.61
C GLU A 394 26.64 0.02 8.19
N LEU A 395 27.73 -0.26 7.46
CA LEU A 395 27.88 0.16 6.07
C LEU A 395 26.78 -0.39 5.19
N ILE A 396 26.43 -1.67 5.33
CA ILE A 396 25.35 -2.30 4.56
C ILE A 396 24.02 -1.61 4.86
N ARG A 397 23.71 -1.43 6.16
CA ARG A 397 22.49 -0.77 6.61
C ARG A 397 22.34 0.63 6.03
N ILE A 398 23.34 1.49 6.18
CA ILE A 398 23.31 2.86 5.67
C ILE A 398 23.24 2.89 4.16
N SER A 399 23.88 1.95 3.45
CA SER A 399 23.82 1.88 1.99
C SER A 399 22.40 1.57 1.50
N THR A 400 21.73 0.60 2.09
CA THR A 400 20.35 0.23 1.72
C THR A 400 19.35 1.32 2.12
N ASP A 401 19.50 1.92 3.31
CA ASP A 401 18.64 3.02 3.78
C ASP A 401 18.75 4.26 2.87
N THR A 402 19.96 4.54 2.35
CA THR A 402 20.19 5.65 1.42
C THR A 402 19.48 5.41 0.07
N LEU A 403 19.51 4.17 -0.46
CA LEU A 403 18.78 3.80 -1.67
C LEU A 403 17.27 3.94 -1.48
N LEU A 404 16.75 3.51 -0.35
CA LEU A 404 15.33 3.66 0.00
C LEU A 404 14.93 5.13 0.17
N ALA A 405 15.78 5.95 0.80
CA ALA A 405 15.52 7.38 0.95
C ALA A 405 15.38 8.11 -0.40
N TRP A 406 16.17 7.71 -1.40
CA TRP A 406 16.05 8.25 -2.75
C TRP A 406 14.71 7.86 -3.42
N LEU A 407 14.29 6.59 -3.33
CA LEU A 407 12.99 6.14 -3.85
C LEU A 407 11.83 6.86 -3.13
N LYS A 408 11.91 7.01 -1.80
CA LYS A 408 10.92 7.75 -1.02
C LYS A 408 10.82 9.21 -1.48
N LEU A 409 11.94 9.88 -1.68
CA LEU A 409 11.96 11.26 -2.14
C LEU A 409 11.25 11.41 -3.49
N LYS A 410 11.50 10.50 -4.43
CA LYS A 410 10.81 10.46 -5.72
C LYS A 410 9.31 10.14 -5.59
N ALA A 411 8.94 9.24 -4.68
CA ALA A 411 7.54 8.93 -4.42
C ALA A 411 6.78 10.13 -3.84
N MET A 412 7.39 10.86 -2.91
CA MET A 412 6.76 12.06 -2.32
C MET A 412 6.49 13.16 -3.36
N THR A 413 7.17 13.15 -4.48
CA THR A 413 6.99 14.10 -5.59
C THR A 413 6.22 13.53 -6.78
N ALA A 414 5.61 12.36 -6.64
CA ALA A 414 4.93 11.62 -7.72
C ALA A 414 5.79 11.33 -8.97
N GLN A 415 7.13 11.35 -8.81
CA GLN A 415 8.09 11.11 -9.89
C GLN A 415 8.64 9.68 -9.92
N LEU A 416 8.25 8.85 -8.93
CA LEU A 416 8.72 7.47 -8.87
C LEU A 416 8.09 6.63 -9.98
N SER A 417 8.94 5.98 -10.78
CA SER A 417 8.55 5.19 -11.95
C SER A 417 9.37 3.90 -12.07
N GLU A 418 9.02 3.05 -13.02
CA GLU A 418 9.78 1.83 -13.32
C GLU A 418 11.21 2.14 -13.78
N VAL A 419 11.44 3.30 -14.41
CA VAL A 419 12.78 3.75 -14.81
C VAL A 419 13.71 3.90 -13.60
N ASP A 420 13.16 4.31 -12.45
CA ASP A 420 13.92 4.45 -11.23
C ASP A 420 14.31 3.10 -10.63
N VAL A 421 13.45 2.10 -10.76
CA VAL A 421 13.76 0.70 -10.40
C VAL A 421 14.92 0.19 -11.25
N GLN A 422 14.89 0.43 -12.57
CA GLN A 422 15.96 0.05 -13.48
C GLN A 422 17.26 0.81 -13.19
N ALA A 423 17.18 2.09 -12.84
CA ALA A 423 18.34 2.89 -12.44
C ALA A 423 19.02 2.32 -11.19
N ILE A 424 18.24 1.94 -10.18
CA ILE A 424 18.79 1.27 -8.99
C ILE A 424 19.35 -0.11 -9.36
N ASN A 425 18.65 -0.85 -10.21
CA ASN A 425 19.11 -2.16 -10.64
C ASN A 425 20.50 -2.15 -11.27
N ALA A 426 20.86 -1.05 -11.96
CA ALA A 426 22.20 -0.85 -12.50
C ALA A 426 23.31 -0.77 -11.41
N PHE A 427 22.95 -0.51 -10.17
CA PHE A 427 23.86 -0.48 -9.01
C PHE A 427 23.99 -1.83 -8.32
N LEU A 428 23.19 -2.80 -8.72
CA LEU A 428 23.22 -4.17 -8.22
C LEU A 428 24.06 -5.06 -9.14
N GLN A 429 24.62 -6.12 -8.59
CA GLN A 429 25.32 -7.17 -9.30
C GLN A 429 25.05 -8.52 -8.64
N PRO A 430 25.19 -9.64 -9.38
CA PRO A 430 25.12 -10.96 -8.76
C PRO A 430 26.03 -11.01 -7.54
N SER A 431 25.51 -11.44 -6.41
CA SER A 431 26.32 -11.66 -5.21
C SER A 431 27.39 -12.68 -5.56
N THR A 432 28.61 -12.22 -5.70
CA THR A 432 29.74 -13.14 -5.81
C THR A 432 29.90 -13.74 -4.41
N THR A 433 29.20 -14.85 -4.16
CA THR A 433 29.51 -15.67 -2.98
C THR A 433 30.99 -15.92 -3.04
N LEU A 434 31.75 -15.33 -2.12
CA LEU A 434 33.15 -15.57 -1.94
C LEU A 434 33.36 -17.09 -1.85
N LYS A 435 33.68 -17.72 -2.98
CA LYS A 435 34.39 -18.98 -2.98
C LYS A 435 35.79 -18.64 -2.49
N GLN A 436 36.02 -18.72 -1.20
CA GLN A 436 37.34 -18.98 -0.61
C GLN A 436 37.18 -19.95 0.53
#